data_6a2640c6c898415c310592879250f4ad
#
_entry.id   6a2640c6c898415c310592879250f4ad
#
_cell.length_a   1.000
_cell.length_b   1.000
_cell.length_c   1.000
_cell.angle_alpha   90.00
_cell.angle_beta   90.00
_cell.angle_gamma   90.00
#
_symmetry.space_group_name_H-M   'P 1'
#
loop_
_entity.id
_entity.type
_entity.pdbx_description
1 polymer ?
#
loop_
_entity_poly.entity_id
_entity_poly.type
_entity_poly.pdbx_seq_one_letter_code
_entity_poly.pdbx_strand_id
1 'polypeptide(L)'
;MKIEARNMKLLDNRTDNLHAVCDLNLGGDFVIQGVRVVAGKDGKPFVSLPAYQDRNGDYHEVAHPITAKAREVTNEVVLKEFERQVLAKLPKVADGPER
;
A
#
# COMPACT_ATOMS: atom_id res chain seq x y z
N MET A 1 17.88 -7.47 -2.55
CA MET A 1 17.43 -6.42 -1.60
C MET A 1 16.09 -6.80 -1.03
N LYS A 2 15.97 -6.72 0.26
CA LYS A 2 14.71 -7.04 0.92
C LYS A 2 13.79 -5.83 0.92
N ILE A 3 12.56 -6.03 0.48
CA ILE A 3 11.57 -4.97 0.43
C ILE A 3 10.47 -5.28 1.42
N GLU A 4 10.16 -4.32 2.30
CA GLU A 4 9.14 -4.52 3.34
C GLU A 4 8.22 -3.32 3.42
N ALA A 5 6.93 -3.59 3.65
CA ALA A 5 5.96 -2.52 3.92
C ALA A 5 5.93 -2.31 5.43
N ARG A 6 6.03 -1.06 5.87
CA ARG A 6 6.04 -0.72 7.29
C ARG A 6 5.20 0.49 7.58
N ASN A 7 4.84 0.64 8.85
CA ASN A 7 4.11 1.82 9.33
C ASN A 7 2.82 2.07 8.55
N MET A 8 2.13 0.99 8.22
CA MET A 8 0.89 1.11 7.47
C MET A 8 -0.21 1.67 8.35
N LYS A 9 -0.90 2.66 7.83
CA LYS A 9 -2.01 3.30 8.50
C LYS A 9 -3.24 3.15 7.63
N LEU A 10 -4.27 2.52 8.17
CA LEU A 10 -5.54 2.39 7.46
C LEU A 10 -6.32 3.69 7.59
N LEU A 11 -6.97 4.09 6.52
CA LEU A 11 -7.72 5.32 6.49
C LEU A 11 -9.20 5.03 6.28
N ASP A 12 -10.02 5.83 6.95
CA ASP A 12 -11.48 5.69 6.83
C ASP A 12 -12.06 6.63 5.80
N ASN A 13 -11.21 7.32 5.07
CA ASN A 13 -11.67 8.27 4.08
C ASN A 13 -12.10 7.53 2.83
N ARG A 14 -13.40 7.46 2.61
CA ARG A 14 -13.95 6.72 1.48
C ARG A 14 -14.19 7.58 0.27
N THR A 15 -14.05 8.88 0.41
CA THR A 15 -14.34 9.79 -0.69
C THR A 15 -13.25 9.80 -1.75
N ASP A 16 -12.03 9.47 -1.35
CA ASP A 16 -10.88 9.52 -2.26
C ASP A 16 -10.44 8.16 -2.74
N ASN A 17 -11.16 7.12 -2.38
CA ASN A 17 -10.77 5.75 -2.69
C ASN A 17 -9.42 5.36 -2.09
N LEU A 18 -8.94 6.13 -1.14
CA LEU A 18 -7.67 5.87 -0.49
C LEU A 18 -7.89 4.99 0.73
N HIS A 19 -7.32 3.79 0.72
CA HIS A 19 -7.50 2.83 1.80
C HIS A 19 -6.43 2.90 2.86
N ALA A 20 -5.19 3.15 2.46
CA ALA A 20 -4.09 3.10 3.42
C ALA A 20 -2.88 3.82 2.87
N VAL A 21 -1.97 4.17 3.78
CA VAL A 21 -0.65 4.70 3.40
C VAL A 21 0.38 3.93 4.21
N CYS A 22 1.56 3.80 3.66
CA CYS A 22 2.62 3.10 4.35
C CYS A 22 3.98 3.58 3.87
N ASP A 23 5.02 3.06 4.52
CA ASP A 23 6.39 3.25 4.11
C ASP A 23 6.88 1.97 3.46
N LEU A 24 7.77 2.10 2.49
CA LEU A 24 8.39 0.95 1.85
C LEU A 24 9.88 0.98 2.23
N ASN A 25 10.29 -0.03 2.98
CA ASN A 25 11.68 -0.14 3.44
C ASN A 25 12.46 -0.96 2.45
N LEU A 26 13.59 -0.40 2.01
CA LEU A 26 14.42 -1.03 0.98
C LEU A 26 15.74 -1.47 1.60
N GLY A 27 15.86 -2.76 1.85
CA GLY A 27 17.09 -3.35 2.35
C GLY A 27 17.50 -2.90 3.73
N GLY A 28 16.62 -2.25 4.45
CA GLY A 28 16.94 -1.74 5.77
C GLY A 28 17.69 -0.42 5.76
N ASP A 29 18.05 0.08 4.58
CA ASP A 29 18.88 1.28 4.45
C ASP A 29 18.16 2.49 3.87
N PHE A 30 17.06 2.26 3.16
CA PHE A 30 16.29 3.34 2.55
C PHE A 30 14.81 3.16 2.80
N VAL A 31 14.08 4.27 2.82
CA VAL A 31 12.65 4.22 2.96
C VAL A 31 12.01 5.13 1.92
N ILE A 32 10.93 4.66 1.31
CA ILE A 32 10.08 5.47 0.45
C ILE A 32 8.80 5.72 1.22
N GLN A 33 8.53 6.97 1.55
CA GLN A 33 7.33 7.35 2.30
C GLN A 33 6.21 7.72 1.34
N GLY A 34 4.97 7.54 1.79
CA GLY A 34 3.84 7.97 0.99
C GLY A 34 3.38 6.96 -0.04
N VAL A 35 3.66 5.68 0.19
CA VAL A 35 3.14 4.61 -0.64
C VAL A 35 1.68 4.38 -0.24
N ARG A 36 0.79 4.31 -1.23
CA ARG A 36 -0.65 4.25 -0.97
C ARG A 36 -1.27 2.97 -1.47
N VAL A 37 -2.32 2.55 -0.78
CA VAL A 37 -3.20 1.49 -1.27
C VAL A 37 -4.51 2.17 -1.63
N VAL A 38 -4.90 2.07 -2.89
CA VAL A 38 -6.10 2.75 -3.39
C VAL A 38 -7.04 1.74 -4.03
N ALA A 39 -8.32 2.09 -4.10
CA ALA A 39 -9.31 1.23 -4.73
C ALA A 39 -9.25 1.40 -6.24
N GLY A 40 -9.16 0.28 -6.94
CA GLY A 40 -9.20 0.30 -8.38
C GLY A 40 -10.61 0.38 -8.91
N LYS A 41 -10.74 0.45 -10.22
CA LYS A 41 -12.05 0.52 -10.87
C LYS A 41 -12.89 -0.71 -10.61
N ASP A 42 -12.23 -1.84 -10.44
CA ASP A 42 -12.92 -3.10 -10.19
C ASP A 42 -13.12 -3.34 -8.70
N GLY A 43 -12.80 -2.37 -7.88
CA GLY A 43 -12.95 -2.49 -6.43
C GLY A 43 -11.79 -3.17 -5.75
N LYS A 44 -10.81 -3.64 -6.51
CA LYS A 44 -9.66 -4.31 -5.93
C LYS A 44 -8.59 -3.29 -5.56
N PRO A 45 -7.91 -3.49 -4.42
CA PRO A 45 -6.86 -2.56 -4.03
C PRO A 45 -5.63 -2.69 -4.92
N PHE A 46 -4.97 -1.59 -5.16
CA PHE A 46 -3.69 -1.62 -5.85
C PHE A 46 -2.74 -0.61 -5.22
N VAL A 47 -1.45 -0.79 -5.48
CA VAL A 47 -0.40 0.02 -4.89
C VAL A 47 -0.11 1.21 -5.78
N SER A 48 -0.06 2.40 -5.18
CA SER A 48 0.29 3.62 -5.87
C SER A 48 1.51 4.21 -5.18
N LEU A 49 2.56 4.41 -5.94
CA LEU A 49 3.79 4.99 -5.40
C LEU A 49 3.70 6.51 -5.38
N PRO A 50 4.52 7.16 -4.53
CA PRO A 50 4.46 8.61 -4.45
C PRO A 50 4.79 9.27 -5.79
N ALA A 51 4.05 10.31 -6.12
CA ALA A 51 4.17 10.98 -7.40
C ALA A 51 3.98 12.48 -7.20
N TYR A 52 4.48 13.24 -8.16
CA TYR A 52 4.25 14.67 -8.15
C TYR A 52 3.66 15.08 -9.50
N GLN A 53 3.01 16.23 -9.51
CA GLN A 53 2.39 16.75 -10.72
C GLN A 53 3.28 17.88 -11.26
N ASP A 54 3.58 17.84 -12.56
CA ASP A 54 4.39 18.89 -13.16
C ASP A 54 3.51 20.06 -13.61
N ARG A 55 4.13 21.04 -14.27
CA ARG A 55 3.41 22.25 -14.68
C ARG A 55 2.30 21.97 -15.69
N ASN A 56 2.45 20.90 -16.45
CA ASN A 56 1.46 20.56 -17.49
C ASN A 56 0.34 19.70 -16.93
N GLY A 57 0.38 19.36 -15.65
CA GLY A 57 -0.63 18.52 -15.05
C GLY A 57 -0.33 17.04 -15.13
N ASP A 58 0.82 16.66 -15.67
CA ASP A 58 1.20 15.26 -15.76
C ASP A 58 1.81 14.76 -14.46
N TYR A 59 1.51 13.50 -14.12
CA TYR A 59 2.04 12.90 -12.90
C TYR A 59 3.29 12.11 -13.17
N HIS A 60 4.26 12.23 -12.30
CA HIS A 60 5.53 11.52 -12.38
C HIS A 60 5.81 10.86 -11.06
N GLU A 61 6.09 9.56 -11.08
CA GLU A 61 6.43 8.87 -9.85
C GLU A 61 7.81 9.30 -9.38
N VAL A 62 7.90 9.58 -8.07
CA VAL A 62 9.17 9.98 -7.46
C VAL A 62 10.13 8.79 -7.44
N ALA A 63 9.57 7.59 -7.21
CA ALA A 63 10.35 6.37 -7.17
C ALA A 63 9.45 5.23 -7.63
N HIS A 64 10.02 4.26 -8.34
CA HIS A 64 9.24 3.13 -8.79
C HIS A 64 10.18 1.95 -9.09
N PRO A 65 9.65 0.72 -9.05
CA PRO A 65 10.46 -0.43 -9.42
C PRO A 65 10.74 -0.42 -10.91
N ILE A 66 11.93 -0.84 -11.28
CA ILE A 66 12.33 -0.84 -12.70
C ILE A 66 12.47 -2.24 -13.28
N THR A 67 12.20 -3.26 -12.50
CA THR A 67 12.20 -4.64 -12.99
C THR A 67 10.86 -5.26 -12.67
N ALA A 68 10.48 -6.28 -13.45
CA ALA A 68 9.24 -6.99 -13.21
C ALA A 68 9.25 -7.63 -11.83
N LYS A 69 10.39 -8.18 -11.43
CA LYS A 69 10.49 -8.83 -10.12
C LYS A 69 10.31 -7.83 -8.98
N ALA A 70 10.96 -6.68 -9.07
CA ALA A 70 10.83 -5.66 -8.04
C ALA A 70 9.41 -5.14 -7.93
N ARG A 71 8.71 -4.99 -9.08
CA ARG A 71 7.33 -4.56 -9.10
C ARG A 71 6.43 -5.58 -8.42
N GLU A 72 6.66 -6.85 -8.73
CA GLU A 72 5.88 -7.94 -8.16
C GLU A 72 6.05 -8.01 -6.66
N VAL A 73 7.30 -7.94 -6.18
CA VAL A 73 7.58 -7.99 -4.75
C VAL A 73 6.98 -6.78 -4.04
N THR A 74 7.12 -5.60 -4.63
CA THR A 74 6.56 -4.38 -4.04
C THR A 74 5.04 -4.49 -3.86
N ASN A 75 4.35 -4.91 -4.92
CA ASN A 75 2.91 -5.08 -4.84
C ASN A 75 2.54 -6.13 -3.80
N GLU A 76 3.27 -7.23 -3.78
CA GLU A 76 2.97 -8.31 -2.85
C GLU A 76 3.14 -7.89 -1.41
N VAL A 77 4.27 -7.26 -1.06
CA VAL A 77 4.50 -6.92 0.34
C VAL A 77 3.53 -5.86 0.84
N VAL A 78 3.19 -4.89 -0.01
CA VAL A 78 2.27 -3.84 0.39
C VAL A 78 0.85 -4.37 0.53
N LEU A 79 0.38 -5.14 -0.44
CA LEU A 79 -0.98 -5.65 -0.40
C LEU A 79 -1.16 -6.71 0.70
N LYS A 80 -0.13 -7.50 0.97
CA LYS A 80 -0.17 -8.45 2.06
C LYS A 80 -0.26 -7.77 3.41
N GLU A 81 0.51 -6.72 3.60
CA GLU A 81 0.46 -5.98 4.84
C GLU A 81 -0.89 -5.27 4.99
N PHE A 82 -1.43 -4.75 3.88
CA PHE A 82 -2.75 -4.13 3.91
C PHE A 82 -3.80 -5.15 4.35
N GLU A 83 -3.77 -6.33 3.76
CA GLU A 83 -4.72 -7.39 4.10
C GLU A 83 -4.59 -7.78 5.58
N ARG A 84 -3.37 -7.91 6.06
CA ARG A 84 -3.12 -8.25 7.45
C ARG A 84 -3.69 -7.20 8.40
N GLN A 85 -3.50 -5.92 8.06
CA GLN A 85 -4.01 -4.83 8.89
C GLN A 85 -5.53 -4.78 8.88
N VAL A 86 -6.14 -5.03 7.73
CA VAL A 86 -7.59 -5.05 7.63
C VAL A 86 -8.16 -6.17 8.48
N LEU A 87 -7.56 -7.35 8.40
CA LEU A 87 -8.02 -8.48 9.19
C LEU A 87 -7.85 -8.22 10.68
N ALA A 88 -6.78 -7.55 11.07
CA ALA A 88 -6.53 -7.23 12.47
C ALA A 88 -7.55 -6.25 13.02
N LYS A 89 -8.15 -5.43 12.14
CA LYS A 89 -9.16 -4.46 12.57
C LYS A 89 -10.58 -5.00 12.59
N LEU A 90 -10.79 -6.16 12.00
CA LEU A 90 -12.13 -6.73 12.00
C LEU A 90 -12.51 -7.17 13.40
N PRO A 91 -13.81 -7.08 13.75
CA PRO A 91 -14.25 -7.54 15.06
C PRO A 91 -13.93 -9.01 15.24
N LYS A 92 -13.56 -9.38 16.43
CA LYS A 92 -13.18 -10.76 16.70
C LYS A 92 -14.38 -11.64 17.01
N VAL A 93 -15.53 -11.15 16.66
CA VAL A 93 -16.75 -11.92 16.85
C VAL A 93 -16.67 -13.25 16.12
N ALA A 94 -16.00 -13.23 15.00
CA ALA A 94 -15.84 -14.43 14.21
C ALA A 94 -15.08 -15.53 14.94
N ASP A 95 -14.34 -15.15 15.92
CA ASP A 95 -13.59 -16.12 16.71
C ASP A 95 -14.48 -16.87 17.65
N GLY A 96 -15.54 -16.29 17.93
CA GLY A 96 -16.40 -16.82 18.92
C GLY A 96 -16.93 -18.13 18.53
N PRO A 97 -16.85 -18.21 18.48
CA PRO A 97 -17.34 -18.98 18.50
C PRO A 97 -17.60 -19.71 18.33
N GLU A 98 -17.34 -19.28 18.28
CA GLU A 98 -17.57 -19.56 18.18
C GLU A 98 -17.83 -20.12 18.21
N ARG A 99 -17.91 -20.14 18.56
CA ARG A 99 -18.19 -20.44 18.95
C ARG A 99 -18.65 -21.09 19.08
#